data_b9cf32b26de2b216d8c3a56a1b9bfd6d
#
_entry.id   b9cf32b26de2b216d8c3a56a1b9bfd6d
#
_cell.length_a   1.000
_cell.length_b   1.000
_cell.length_c   1.000
_cell.angle_alpha   90.00
_cell.angle_beta   90.00
_cell.angle_gamma   90.00
#
_symmetry.space_group_name_H-M   'P 1'
#
loop_
_entity.id
_entity.type
_entity.pdbx_description
1 polymer ?
#
loop_
_entity_poly.entity_id
_entity_poly.type
_entity_poly.pdbx_seq_one_letter_code
_entity_poly.pdbx_strand_id
1 'polypeptide(L)'
;MLKPLLAISALSLLSLPACAQDTQTKPAPASAAQSLPFSPVIVSGDTIFLSGHLGRLPGSRDYPDGGIGEETRQTLENIGATLATVGASHSDLVRCQVFLADIADFAEMNTAYRKFFPANPPARTTVAVSGLAANASIEIECTGRVGHGDQ
;
A
#
# COMPACT_ATOMS: atom_id res chain seq x y z
N MET A 1 49.27 54.79 -26.80
CA MET A 1 48.16 54.13 -27.49
C MET A 1 47.84 52.85 -26.69
N LEU A 2 46.86 52.90 -25.80
CA LEU A 2 46.43 51.79 -24.96
C LEU A 2 45.15 51.20 -25.56
N LYS A 3 45.16 49.92 -25.90
CA LYS A 3 43.95 49.15 -26.32
C LYS A 3 43.22 48.61 -25.11
N PRO A 4 41.85 48.70 -24.99
CA PRO A 4 41.13 48.06 -23.93
C PRO A 4 40.89 46.60 -24.25
N LEU A 5 41.16 45.68 -23.28
CA LEU A 5 40.71 44.29 -23.28
C LEU A 5 39.22 44.25 -22.95
N LEU A 6 38.43 43.72 -23.86
CA LEU A 6 37.05 43.32 -23.56
C LEU A 6 37.07 41.97 -22.84
N ALA A 7 36.62 41.96 -21.59
CA ALA A 7 36.32 40.72 -20.85
C ALA A 7 34.92 40.22 -21.23
N ILE A 8 34.86 39.08 -21.90
CA ILE A 8 33.58 38.37 -22.18
C ILE A 8 33.27 37.51 -20.99
N SER A 9 32.29 37.92 -20.17
CA SER A 9 31.72 37.07 -19.10
C SER A 9 30.87 36.00 -19.72
N ALA A 10 31.29 34.73 -19.60
CA ALA A 10 30.48 33.56 -19.95
C ALA A 10 29.45 33.31 -18.86
N LEU A 11 28.18 33.56 -19.15
CA LEU A 11 27.03 33.23 -18.30
C LEU A 11 26.73 31.76 -18.48
N SER A 12 27.16 30.94 -17.50
CA SER A 12 26.84 29.51 -17.44
C SER A 12 25.37 29.33 -17.07
N LEU A 13 24.53 28.91 -18.03
CA LEU A 13 23.18 28.43 -17.76
C LEU A 13 23.28 27.10 -17.02
N LEU A 14 22.97 27.08 -15.72
CA LEU A 14 22.68 25.87 -15.01
C LEU A 14 21.34 25.28 -15.52
N SER A 15 21.41 24.23 -16.32
CA SER A 15 20.25 23.42 -16.65
C SER A 15 19.86 22.58 -15.45
N LEU A 16 18.73 22.90 -14.82
CA LEU A 16 18.09 22.05 -13.82
C LEU A 16 17.62 20.76 -14.52
N PRO A 17 17.90 19.57 -13.96
CA PRO A 17 17.34 18.35 -14.50
C PRO A 17 15.81 18.39 -14.33
N ALA A 18 15.09 18.28 -15.43
CA ALA A 18 13.65 18.05 -15.40
C ALA A 18 13.41 16.71 -14.71
N CYS A 19 12.74 16.75 -13.55
CA CYS A 19 12.27 15.57 -12.87
C CYS A 19 11.20 14.90 -13.75
N ALA A 20 11.59 13.95 -14.58
CA ALA A 20 10.68 13.12 -15.32
C ALA A 20 9.96 12.22 -14.29
N GLN A 21 8.71 12.55 -13.99
CA GLN A 21 7.85 11.70 -13.18
C GLN A 21 7.41 10.52 -14.05
N ASP A 22 8.15 9.42 -13.94
CA ASP A 22 7.76 8.15 -14.55
C ASP A 22 6.65 7.55 -13.69
N THR A 23 5.40 7.82 -14.08
CA THR A 23 4.21 7.21 -13.44
C THR A 23 4.09 5.77 -13.96
N GLN A 24 4.89 4.85 -13.41
CA GLN A 24 4.76 3.44 -13.72
C GLN A 24 3.58 2.86 -12.96
N THR A 25 2.43 2.79 -13.60
CA THR A 25 1.34 1.91 -13.20
C THR A 25 1.70 0.49 -13.62
N LYS A 26 2.19 -0.34 -12.68
CA LYS A 26 2.39 -1.77 -12.93
C LYS A 26 1.10 -2.49 -12.54
N PRO A 27 0.27 -2.97 -13.49
CA PRO A 27 -0.88 -3.78 -13.17
C PRO A 27 -0.41 -5.12 -12.58
N ALA A 28 -1.09 -5.58 -11.52
CA ALA A 28 -0.91 -6.93 -11.02
C ALA A 28 -1.16 -7.96 -12.14
N PRO A 29 -0.45 -9.11 -12.18
CA PRO A 29 -0.69 -10.15 -13.16
C PRO A 29 -2.14 -10.60 -13.08
N ALA A 30 -2.87 -10.52 -14.19
CA ALA A 30 -4.25 -10.95 -14.30
C ALA A 30 -4.30 -12.48 -14.16
N SER A 31 -4.57 -12.94 -12.95
CA SER A 31 -5.19 -14.24 -12.73
C SER A 31 -6.64 -14.12 -13.24
N ALA A 32 -7.09 -15.09 -14.01
CA ALA A 32 -8.38 -15.10 -14.69
C ALA A 32 -9.55 -15.13 -13.70
N ALA A 33 -9.88 -13.99 -13.12
CA ALA A 33 -11.03 -13.75 -12.30
C ALA A 33 -11.48 -12.32 -12.56
N GLN A 34 -12.75 -12.16 -12.92
CA GLN A 34 -13.52 -10.95 -13.09
C GLN A 34 -12.71 -9.64 -13.01
N SER A 35 -12.64 -8.91 -14.13
CA SER A 35 -12.00 -7.59 -14.15
C SER A 35 -12.61 -6.69 -13.08
N LEU A 36 -11.90 -6.49 -11.99
CA LEU A 36 -12.28 -5.52 -10.97
C LEU A 36 -12.28 -4.14 -11.62
N PRO A 37 -13.22 -3.25 -11.26
CA PRO A 37 -13.24 -1.88 -11.77
C PRO A 37 -12.15 -0.99 -11.13
N PHE A 38 -11.19 -1.58 -10.44
CA PHE A 38 -10.08 -0.92 -9.75
C PHE A 38 -8.82 -1.80 -9.74
N SER A 39 -7.67 -1.18 -9.52
CA SER A 39 -6.38 -1.88 -9.36
C SER A 39 -6.16 -2.27 -7.90
N PRO A 40 -5.74 -3.50 -7.59
CA PRO A 40 -5.42 -3.90 -6.20
C PRO A 40 -4.29 -3.09 -5.59
N VAL A 41 -3.33 -2.67 -6.41
CA VAL A 41 -2.18 -1.85 -6.02
C VAL A 41 -1.80 -0.90 -7.15
N ILE A 42 -1.40 0.32 -6.78
CA ILE A 42 -0.79 1.31 -7.66
C ILE A 42 0.51 1.78 -7.02
N VAL A 43 1.57 1.88 -7.81
CA VAL A 43 2.83 2.54 -7.43
C VAL A 43 2.96 3.83 -8.22
N SER A 44 3.11 4.96 -7.52
CA SER A 44 3.30 6.28 -8.10
C SER A 44 4.56 6.93 -7.49
N GLY A 45 5.61 7.04 -8.29
CA GLY A 45 6.94 7.36 -7.77
C GLY A 45 7.42 6.25 -6.84
N ASP A 46 7.70 6.58 -5.59
CA ASP A 46 8.05 5.63 -4.52
C ASP A 46 6.87 5.27 -3.61
N THR A 47 5.69 5.83 -3.84
CA THR A 47 4.51 5.61 -2.99
C THR A 47 3.67 4.46 -3.50
N ILE A 48 3.30 3.56 -2.59
CA ILE A 48 2.42 2.41 -2.81
C ILE A 48 1.03 2.75 -2.28
N PHE A 49 0.01 2.57 -3.11
CA PHE A 49 -1.39 2.69 -2.74
C PHE A 49 -2.05 1.32 -2.92
N LEU A 50 -2.55 0.74 -1.83
CA LEU A 50 -3.34 -0.47 -1.86
C LEU A 50 -4.83 -0.11 -1.84
N SER A 51 -5.62 -0.79 -2.64
CA SER A 51 -7.08 -0.82 -2.46
C SER A 51 -7.45 -1.58 -1.19
N GLY A 52 -8.71 -1.46 -0.74
CA GLY A 52 -9.24 -2.27 0.36
C GLY A 52 -9.12 -3.77 0.08
N HIS A 53 -8.55 -4.49 1.02
CA HIS A 53 -8.39 -5.94 0.99
C HIS A 53 -9.31 -6.60 1.99
N LEU A 54 -9.94 -7.68 1.57
CA LEU A 54 -10.79 -8.54 2.38
C LEU A 54 -10.07 -9.86 2.70
N GLY A 55 -10.50 -10.53 3.76
CA GLY A 55 -9.94 -11.80 4.22
C GLY A 55 -10.42 -13.02 3.44
N ARG A 56 -10.71 -12.89 2.15
CA ARG A 56 -11.12 -14.06 1.33
C ARG A 56 -9.97 -15.03 1.12
N LEU A 57 -10.29 -16.30 1.13
CA LEU A 57 -9.33 -17.36 0.80
C LEU A 57 -8.87 -17.24 -0.67
N PRO A 58 -7.60 -17.53 -0.97
CA PRO A 58 -7.08 -17.46 -2.32
C PRO A 58 -7.88 -18.32 -3.30
N GLY A 59 -8.34 -17.72 -4.40
CA GLY A 59 -9.12 -18.41 -5.43
C GLY A 59 -10.58 -18.73 -5.05
N SER A 60 -11.04 -18.32 -3.86
CA SER A 60 -12.40 -18.52 -3.38
C SER A 60 -13.15 -17.22 -3.13
N ARG A 61 -14.46 -17.31 -2.90
CA ARG A 61 -15.31 -16.23 -2.38
C ARG A 61 -15.55 -16.36 -0.88
N ASP A 62 -15.07 -17.44 -0.27
CA ASP A 62 -15.29 -17.75 1.13
C ASP A 62 -14.25 -17.06 2.01
N TYR A 63 -14.57 -16.95 3.29
CA TYR A 63 -13.71 -16.47 4.35
C TYR A 63 -13.21 -17.66 5.18
N PRO A 64 -12.07 -17.53 5.88
CA PRO A 64 -11.60 -18.59 6.78
C PRO A 64 -12.57 -18.77 7.94
N ASP A 65 -12.70 -20.00 8.41
CA ASP A 65 -13.34 -20.28 9.69
C ASP A 65 -12.49 -19.74 10.85
N GLY A 66 -13.12 -19.36 11.97
CA GLY A 66 -12.39 -18.89 13.17
C GLY A 66 -12.57 -17.42 13.50
N GLY A 67 -13.55 -16.75 12.85
CA GLY A 67 -13.96 -15.39 13.21
C GLY A 67 -12.98 -14.30 12.80
N ILE A 68 -13.12 -13.15 13.46
CA ILE A 68 -12.40 -11.92 13.09
C ILE A 68 -10.86 -12.07 13.15
N GLY A 69 -10.35 -12.91 14.07
CA GLY A 69 -8.91 -13.15 14.19
C GLY A 69 -8.32 -13.77 12.93
N GLU A 70 -8.97 -14.83 12.42
CA GLU A 70 -8.53 -15.53 11.21
C GLU A 70 -8.80 -14.71 9.95
N GLU A 71 -9.93 -14.00 9.89
CA GLU A 71 -10.23 -13.11 8.77
C GLU A 71 -9.21 -11.95 8.69
N THR A 72 -8.80 -11.39 9.83
CA THR A 72 -7.73 -10.38 9.90
C THR A 72 -6.41 -10.93 9.40
N ARG A 73 -6.03 -12.16 9.84
CA ARG A 73 -4.82 -12.82 9.39
C ARG A 73 -4.82 -12.99 7.87
N GLN A 74 -5.90 -13.52 7.33
CA GLN A 74 -6.05 -13.73 5.88
C GLN A 74 -6.03 -12.42 5.10
N THR A 75 -6.68 -11.37 5.61
CA THR A 75 -6.64 -10.03 4.99
C THR A 75 -5.20 -9.54 4.85
N LEU A 76 -4.40 -9.65 5.92
CA LEU A 76 -3.00 -9.22 5.90
C LEU A 76 -2.12 -10.12 5.02
N GLU A 77 -2.39 -11.42 4.94
CA GLU A 77 -1.71 -12.30 3.97
C GLU A 77 -2.03 -11.90 2.52
N ASN A 78 -3.29 -11.56 2.21
CA ASN A 78 -3.68 -11.07 0.90
C ASN A 78 -2.99 -9.74 0.55
N ILE A 79 -2.85 -8.84 1.52
CA ILE A 79 -2.05 -7.60 1.38
C ILE A 79 -0.60 -7.95 1.05
N GLY A 80 0.02 -8.88 1.79
CA GLY A 80 1.39 -9.33 1.54
C GLY A 80 1.58 -9.91 0.14
N ALA A 81 0.64 -10.73 -0.32
CA ALA A 81 0.64 -11.27 -1.68
C ALA A 81 0.55 -10.17 -2.74
N THR A 82 -0.29 -9.15 -2.52
CA THR A 82 -0.42 -8.00 -3.42
C THR A 82 0.86 -7.15 -3.43
N LEU A 83 1.45 -6.85 -2.27
CA LEU A 83 2.72 -6.12 -2.15
C LEU A 83 3.85 -6.82 -2.90
N ALA A 84 3.95 -8.15 -2.79
CA ALA A 84 4.97 -8.93 -3.49
C ALA A 84 4.93 -8.75 -5.02
N THR A 85 3.75 -8.46 -5.61
CA THR A 85 3.64 -8.21 -7.06
C THR A 85 4.37 -6.96 -7.53
N VAL A 86 4.64 -6.03 -6.61
CA VAL A 86 5.36 -4.77 -6.85
C VAL A 86 6.73 -4.74 -6.16
N GLY A 87 7.19 -5.87 -5.62
CA GLY A 87 8.50 -6.00 -4.97
C GLY A 87 8.57 -5.37 -3.59
N ALA A 88 7.43 -5.25 -2.90
CA ALA A 88 7.31 -4.69 -1.56
C ALA A 88 6.82 -5.75 -0.55
N SER A 89 6.83 -5.38 0.73
CA SER A 89 6.42 -6.22 1.85
C SER A 89 5.66 -5.41 2.91
N HIS A 90 5.22 -6.05 3.99
CA HIS A 90 4.56 -5.35 5.10
C HIS A 90 5.46 -4.30 5.78
N SER A 91 6.78 -4.46 5.75
CA SER A 91 7.72 -3.49 6.31
C SER A 91 7.76 -2.15 5.55
N ASP A 92 7.28 -2.15 4.30
CA ASP A 92 7.18 -0.95 3.47
C ASP A 92 5.91 -0.12 3.75
N LEU A 93 4.97 -0.65 4.57
CA LEU A 93 3.73 0.03 4.90
C LEU A 93 3.97 1.11 5.94
N VAL A 94 3.48 2.32 5.66
CA VAL A 94 3.61 3.50 6.54
C VAL A 94 2.28 3.86 7.21
N ARG A 95 1.15 3.52 6.60
CA ARG A 95 -0.18 3.79 7.13
C ARG A 95 -1.18 2.72 6.69
N CYS A 96 -2.07 2.31 7.61
CA CYS A 96 -3.23 1.48 7.29
C CYS A 96 -4.52 2.07 7.87
N GLN A 97 -5.62 1.85 7.18
CA GLN A 97 -6.98 2.07 7.66
C GLN A 97 -7.67 0.71 7.79
N VAL A 98 -8.29 0.48 8.92
CA VAL A 98 -9.01 -0.75 9.22
C VAL A 98 -10.48 -0.40 9.43
N PHE A 99 -11.33 -1.05 8.66
CA PHE A 99 -12.77 -0.95 8.74
C PHE A 99 -13.31 -2.27 9.29
N LEU A 100 -14.10 -2.20 10.36
CA LEU A 100 -14.74 -3.35 10.99
C LEU A 100 -16.25 -3.29 10.77
N ALA A 101 -16.88 -4.44 10.56
CA ALA A 101 -18.32 -4.53 10.54
C ALA A 101 -18.92 -4.36 11.95
N ASP A 102 -18.18 -4.78 13.00
CA ASP A 102 -18.54 -4.57 14.40
C ASP A 102 -17.32 -4.09 15.21
N ILE A 103 -17.48 -3.03 15.99
CA ILE A 103 -16.42 -2.50 16.87
C ILE A 103 -16.07 -3.44 18.02
N ALA A 104 -16.96 -4.36 18.39
CA ALA A 104 -16.70 -5.39 19.40
C ALA A 104 -15.51 -6.30 19.01
N ASP A 105 -15.23 -6.44 17.72
CA ASP A 105 -14.13 -7.25 17.17
C ASP A 105 -12.75 -6.61 17.33
N PHE A 106 -12.68 -5.35 17.79
CA PHE A 106 -11.44 -4.57 17.86
C PHE A 106 -10.30 -5.27 18.62
N ALA A 107 -10.59 -5.90 19.76
CA ALA A 107 -9.56 -6.50 20.60
C ALA A 107 -8.94 -7.76 19.95
N GLU A 108 -9.77 -8.61 19.36
CA GLU A 108 -9.33 -9.84 18.71
C GLU A 108 -8.61 -9.51 17.38
N MET A 109 -9.15 -8.60 16.60
CA MET A 109 -8.49 -8.05 15.41
C MET A 109 -7.08 -7.55 15.75
N ASN A 110 -6.91 -6.76 16.80
CA ASN A 110 -5.60 -6.25 17.23
C ASN A 110 -4.61 -7.38 17.56
N THR A 111 -5.09 -8.47 18.15
CA THR A 111 -4.26 -9.63 18.49
C THR A 111 -3.70 -10.29 17.23
N ALA A 112 -4.50 -10.44 16.19
CA ALA A 112 -4.07 -10.96 14.89
C ALA A 112 -3.15 -9.96 14.15
N TYR A 113 -3.53 -8.69 14.11
CA TYR A 113 -2.80 -7.61 13.43
C TYR A 113 -1.34 -7.48 13.90
N ARG A 114 -1.10 -7.53 15.23
CA ARG A 114 0.25 -7.41 15.81
C ARG A 114 1.24 -8.43 15.29
N LYS A 115 0.80 -9.61 14.90
CA LYS A 115 1.68 -10.68 14.41
C LYS A 115 2.40 -10.31 13.10
N PHE A 116 1.80 -9.42 12.31
CA PHE A 116 2.37 -8.94 11.05
C PHE A 116 3.30 -7.75 11.22
N PHE A 117 3.22 -7.04 12.34
CA PHE A 117 4.01 -5.85 12.62
C PHE A 117 4.67 -5.95 14.00
N PRO A 118 5.66 -6.85 14.16
CA PRO A 118 6.27 -7.11 15.47
C PRO A 118 7.18 -5.99 15.97
N ALA A 119 7.73 -5.17 15.06
CA ALA A 119 8.69 -4.11 15.41
C ALA A 119 8.12 -2.71 15.09
N ASN A 120 8.03 -2.34 13.84
CA ASN A 120 7.67 -0.99 13.39
C ASN A 120 6.26 -0.97 12.77
N PRO A 121 5.17 -0.92 13.58
CA PRO A 121 3.82 -0.91 13.03
C PRO A 121 3.55 0.39 12.27
N PRO A 122 2.82 0.33 11.13
CA PRO A 122 2.39 1.53 10.43
C PRO A 122 1.42 2.34 11.29
N ALA A 123 1.34 3.65 11.03
CA ALA A 123 0.27 4.48 11.59
C ALA A 123 -1.09 3.87 11.23
N ARG A 124 -2.05 3.84 12.16
CA ARG A 124 -3.33 3.17 11.93
C ARG A 124 -4.52 3.97 12.41
N THR A 125 -5.58 3.94 11.64
CA THR A 125 -6.93 4.32 12.06
C THR A 125 -7.83 3.09 11.99
N THR A 126 -8.65 2.87 12.99
CA THR A 126 -9.66 1.79 12.99
C THR A 126 -11.02 2.37 13.32
N VAL A 127 -12.01 2.05 12.51
CA VAL A 127 -13.41 2.46 12.68
C VAL A 127 -14.35 1.29 12.41
N ALA A 128 -15.53 1.31 13.01
CA ALA A 128 -16.62 0.45 12.57
C ALA A 128 -17.46 1.19 11.53
N VAL A 129 -18.00 0.44 10.58
CA VAL A 129 -18.85 0.93 9.49
C VAL A 129 -20.20 0.19 9.50
N SER A 130 -21.18 0.71 8.78
CA SER A 130 -22.51 0.10 8.70
C SER A 130 -22.57 -1.22 7.93
N GLY A 131 -21.51 -1.57 7.21
CA GLY A 131 -21.35 -2.81 6.45
C GLY A 131 -20.16 -2.75 5.50
N LEU A 132 -19.65 -3.91 5.15
CA LEU A 132 -18.54 -4.09 4.24
C LEU A 132 -18.97 -4.89 3.02
N ALA A 133 -18.24 -4.73 1.91
CA ALA A 133 -18.49 -5.47 0.69
C ALA A 133 -18.42 -6.98 0.94
N ALA A 134 -19.31 -7.71 0.27
CA ALA A 134 -19.35 -9.18 0.32
C ALA A 134 -19.52 -9.80 1.71
N ASN A 135 -20.14 -9.08 2.65
CA ASN A 135 -20.34 -9.48 4.05
C ASN A 135 -19.03 -9.78 4.79
N ALA A 136 -17.95 -9.08 4.47
CA ALA A 136 -16.70 -9.15 5.21
C ALA A 136 -16.87 -8.61 6.64
N SER A 137 -16.13 -9.16 7.59
CA SER A 137 -16.05 -8.63 8.95
C SER A 137 -14.99 -7.54 9.07
N ILE A 138 -14.00 -7.56 8.19
CA ILE A 138 -12.91 -6.59 8.15
C ILE A 138 -12.50 -6.26 6.71
N GLU A 139 -12.13 -5.00 6.51
CA GLU A 139 -11.43 -4.50 5.32
C GLU A 139 -10.23 -3.68 5.75
N ILE A 140 -9.11 -3.84 5.06
CA ILE A 140 -7.88 -3.09 5.35
C ILE A 140 -7.36 -2.48 4.05
N GLU A 141 -7.13 -1.17 4.05
CA GLU A 141 -6.36 -0.47 3.02
C GLU A 141 -5.08 0.10 3.61
N CYS A 142 -4.00 0.14 2.83
CA CYS A 142 -2.74 0.68 3.31
C CYS A 142 -2.05 1.53 2.25
N THR A 143 -1.22 2.44 2.74
CA THR A 143 -0.26 3.21 1.94
C THR A 143 1.15 2.84 2.41
N GLY A 144 2.06 2.67 1.47
CA GLY A 144 3.44 2.32 1.73
C GLY A 144 4.41 3.14 0.91
N ARG A 145 5.70 2.83 1.08
CA ARG A 145 6.77 3.41 0.31
C ARG A 145 7.81 2.34 -0.04
N VAL A 146 8.13 2.20 -1.32
CA VAL A 146 9.12 1.21 -1.79
C VAL A 146 10.47 1.44 -1.09
N GLY A 147 11.02 0.37 -0.48
CA GLY A 147 12.31 0.41 0.22
C GLY A 147 12.26 1.08 1.59
N HIS A 148 11.07 1.34 2.17
CA HIS A 148 10.95 1.93 3.51
C HIS A 148 11.43 0.97 4.61
N GLY A 149 11.21 -0.32 4.44
CA GLY A 149 11.58 -1.36 5.41
C GLY A 149 13.07 -1.61 5.56
N ASP A 150 13.89 -1.06 4.65
CA ASP A 150 15.35 -1.22 4.64
C ASP A 150 16.08 -0.15 5.48
N GLN A 151 15.37 0.69 6.25
CA GLN A 151 15.94 1.79 7.06
C GLN A 151 15.98 1.48 8.56
#